data_d0d121eca6a99cfeefcc711c25d347e7
#
_entry.id   d0d121eca6a99cfeefcc711c25d347e7
#
_cell.length_a   1.000
_cell.length_b   1.000
_cell.length_c   1.000
_cell.angle_alpha   90.00
_cell.angle_beta   90.00
_cell.angle_gamma   90.00
#
_symmetry.space_group_name_H-M   'P 1'
#
loop_
_entity.id
_entity.type
_entity.pdbx_description
1 polymer ?
#
loop_
_entity_poly.entity_id
_entity_poly.type
_entity_poly.pdbx_seq_one_letter_code
_entity_poly.pdbx_strand_id
1 'polypeptide(L)'
;MATTEAGEELVKDQVDAVVDFWSQENPSLDLLVRGLAIRLRRVAHHLERSLREQLGTSDIEMWEAEVLLALRRGAEHCRSAGELLKDIQVTSGAISNRVARLEERGWVRRDVDPADRRHVLVSLTPEGLARADALLASKAQAELAVLGRLDREAQERLNNDLRTLLLALEGPAQPGDEPLKLKRAELAP
;
A
#
# COMPACT_ATOMS: atom_id res chain seq x y z
N MET A 1 -23.09 -42.41 -23.78
CA MET A 1 -21.63 -42.18 -23.77
C MET A 1 -21.44 -40.95 -22.86
N ALA A 2 -20.99 -41.19 -21.64
CA ALA A 2 -20.74 -40.15 -20.68
C ALA A 2 -19.28 -39.69 -20.85
N THR A 3 -19.10 -38.41 -21.24
CA THR A 3 -17.80 -37.76 -21.31
C THR A 3 -17.40 -37.37 -19.88
N THR A 4 -16.46 -38.11 -19.32
CA THR A 4 -15.84 -37.81 -18.03
C THR A 4 -14.99 -36.54 -18.24
N GLU A 5 -15.45 -35.43 -17.65
CA GLU A 5 -14.57 -34.26 -17.45
C GLU A 5 -13.48 -34.71 -16.48
N ALA A 6 -12.27 -34.83 -16.99
CA ALA A 6 -11.06 -35.02 -16.18
C ALA A 6 -10.90 -33.76 -15.32
N GLY A 7 -11.19 -33.90 -14.02
CA GLY A 7 -10.92 -32.83 -13.06
C GLY A 7 -9.42 -32.50 -13.10
N GLU A 8 -9.08 -31.29 -13.48
CA GLU A 8 -7.73 -30.76 -13.29
C GLU A 8 -7.42 -30.85 -11.80
N GLU A 9 -6.51 -31.73 -11.43
CA GLU A 9 -6.02 -31.87 -10.06
C GLU A 9 -5.34 -30.54 -9.70
N LEU A 10 -5.99 -29.74 -8.87
CA LEU A 10 -5.47 -28.45 -8.42
C LEU A 10 -4.09 -28.64 -7.79
N VAL A 11 -3.08 -28.05 -8.39
CA VAL A 11 -1.72 -28.07 -7.86
C VAL A 11 -1.71 -27.47 -6.46
N LYS A 12 -1.31 -28.28 -5.47
CA LYS A 12 -1.27 -27.88 -4.05
C LYS A 12 -0.08 -26.96 -3.78
N ASP A 13 -0.32 -25.90 -2.99
CA ASP A 13 0.74 -25.07 -2.43
C ASP A 13 1.13 -25.55 -1.01
N GLN A 14 2.14 -24.89 -0.40
CA GLN A 14 2.59 -25.25 0.95
C GLN A 14 1.52 -24.99 2.04
N VAL A 15 0.51 -24.15 1.78
CA VAL A 15 -0.57 -23.88 2.73
C VAL A 15 -1.54 -25.05 2.78
N ASP A 16 -1.71 -25.77 1.67
CA ASP A 16 -2.58 -26.96 1.62
C ASP A 16 -2.10 -28.03 2.60
N ALA A 17 -0.78 -28.22 2.76
CA ALA A 17 -0.24 -29.14 3.77
C ALA A 17 -0.59 -28.72 5.21
N VAL A 18 -0.65 -27.42 5.49
CA VAL A 18 -1.05 -26.88 6.81
C VAL A 18 -2.55 -27.07 7.00
N VAL A 19 -3.35 -26.86 5.96
CA VAL A 19 -4.81 -27.07 5.99
C VAL A 19 -5.13 -28.55 6.18
N ASP A 20 -4.45 -29.44 5.44
CA ASP A 20 -4.60 -30.89 5.55
C ASP A 20 -4.27 -31.38 6.98
N PHE A 21 -3.20 -30.87 7.60
CA PHE A 21 -2.86 -31.16 8.99
C PHE A 21 -4.01 -30.78 9.94
N TRP A 22 -4.50 -29.55 9.85
CA TRP A 22 -5.56 -29.06 10.73
C TRP A 22 -6.90 -29.74 10.48
N SER A 23 -7.16 -30.26 9.28
CA SER A 23 -8.37 -31.06 9.00
C SER A 23 -8.46 -32.34 9.83
N GLN A 24 -7.29 -32.91 10.17
CA GLN A 24 -7.19 -34.12 10.98
C GLN A 24 -7.23 -33.82 12.48
N GLU A 25 -6.52 -32.75 12.91
CA GLU A 25 -6.37 -32.41 14.32
C GLU A 25 -7.58 -31.66 14.89
N ASN A 26 -8.26 -30.84 14.09
CA ASN A 26 -9.40 -30.04 14.53
C ASN A 26 -10.45 -29.86 13.40
N PRO A 27 -11.32 -30.86 13.18
CA PRO A 27 -12.32 -30.78 12.11
C PRO A 27 -13.37 -29.68 12.27
N SER A 28 -13.44 -29.01 13.44
CA SER A 28 -14.38 -27.90 13.68
C SER A 28 -13.91 -26.54 13.12
N LEU A 29 -12.66 -26.47 12.67
CA LEU A 29 -12.12 -25.23 12.08
C LEU A 29 -12.68 -25.02 10.66
N ASP A 30 -13.01 -23.77 10.35
CA ASP A 30 -13.24 -23.37 8.95
C ASP A 30 -11.89 -23.33 8.22
N LEU A 31 -11.62 -24.42 7.52
CA LEU A 31 -10.35 -24.64 6.81
C LEU A 31 -10.17 -23.73 5.61
N LEU A 32 -11.28 -23.30 4.96
CA LEU A 32 -11.23 -22.34 3.88
C LEU A 32 -10.76 -20.97 4.40
N VAL A 33 -11.40 -20.45 5.47
CA VAL A 33 -11.03 -19.17 6.09
C VAL A 33 -9.60 -19.22 6.60
N ARG A 34 -9.19 -20.35 7.21
CA ARG A 34 -7.81 -20.52 7.68
C ARG A 34 -6.80 -20.47 6.54
N GLY A 35 -7.05 -21.19 5.46
CA GLY A 35 -6.21 -21.21 4.27
C GLY A 35 -6.07 -19.81 3.64
N LEU A 36 -7.19 -19.09 3.48
CA LEU A 36 -7.22 -17.72 3.01
C LEU A 36 -6.37 -16.78 3.90
N ALA A 37 -6.54 -16.86 5.22
CA ALA A 37 -5.81 -16.02 6.16
C ALA A 37 -4.28 -16.26 6.11
N ILE A 38 -3.85 -17.50 5.92
CA ILE A 38 -2.44 -17.85 5.78
C ILE A 38 -1.92 -17.35 4.43
N ARG A 39 -2.63 -17.55 3.32
CA ARG A 39 -2.23 -17.10 1.98
C ARG A 39 -2.11 -15.60 1.91
N LEU A 40 -3.09 -14.84 2.44
CA LEU A 40 -3.04 -13.37 2.48
C LEU A 40 -1.80 -12.87 3.21
N ARG A 41 -1.47 -13.43 4.39
CA ARG A 41 -0.26 -13.05 5.13
C ARG A 41 1.02 -13.39 4.38
N ARG A 42 1.09 -14.53 3.69
CA ARG A 42 2.26 -14.89 2.90
C ARG A 42 2.45 -13.99 1.69
N VAL A 43 1.36 -13.65 0.99
CA VAL A 43 1.41 -12.70 -0.15
C VAL A 43 1.85 -11.32 0.33
N ALA A 44 1.28 -10.80 1.43
CA ALA A 44 1.71 -9.54 2.03
C ALA A 44 3.21 -9.56 2.37
N HIS A 45 3.72 -10.63 2.98
CA HIS A 45 5.14 -10.80 3.27
C HIS A 45 6.01 -10.77 2.01
N HIS A 46 5.58 -11.41 0.91
CA HIS A 46 6.31 -11.35 -0.37
C HIS A 46 6.33 -9.95 -0.97
N LEU A 47 5.23 -9.20 -0.88
CA LEU A 47 5.17 -7.81 -1.34
C LEU A 47 6.13 -6.91 -0.55
N GLU A 48 6.11 -7.01 0.79
CA GLU A 48 7.02 -6.26 1.65
C GLU A 48 8.49 -6.63 1.41
N ARG A 49 8.78 -7.91 1.23
CA ARG A 49 10.13 -8.39 0.92
C ARG A 49 10.61 -7.85 -0.42
N SER A 50 9.80 -7.96 -1.47
CA SER A 50 10.12 -7.43 -2.80
C SER A 50 10.41 -5.93 -2.77
N LEU A 51 9.60 -5.16 -2.02
CA LEU A 51 9.83 -3.73 -1.84
C LEU A 51 11.14 -3.45 -1.09
N ARG A 52 11.44 -4.17 -0.01
CA ARG A 52 12.70 -4.02 0.72
C ARG A 52 13.91 -4.35 -0.16
N GLU A 53 13.83 -5.38 -1.00
CA GLU A 53 14.89 -5.75 -1.94
C GLU A 53 15.12 -4.62 -2.98
N GLN A 54 14.06 -3.99 -3.48
CA GLN A 54 14.16 -2.85 -4.39
C GLN A 54 14.71 -1.57 -3.71
N LEU A 55 14.35 -1.34 -2.44
CA LEU A 55 14.83 -0.20 -1.67
C LEU A 55 16.23 -0.42 -1.08
N GLY A 56 16.67 -1.66 -0.92
CA GLY A 56 17.94 -2.01 -0.27
C GLY A 56 19.20 -1.47 -0.96
N THR A 57 19.08 -0.96 -2.18
CA THR A 57 20.12 -0.23 -2.91
C THR A 57 20.00 1.29 -2.77
N SER A 58 18.94 1.79 -2.13
CA SER A 58 18.66 3.21 -1.93
C SER A 58 18.95 3.63 -0.50
N ASP A 59 19.37 4.88 -0.33
CA ASP A 59 19.55 5.55 0.97
C ASP A 59 18.19 6.01 1.55
N ILE A 60 17.16 5.17 1.46
CA ILE A 60 15.78 5.48 1.88
C ILE A 60 15.25 4.36 2.76
N GLU A 61 14.83 4.70 3.97
CA GLU A 61 14.15 3.79 4.87
C GLU A 61 12.67 3.61 4.49
N MET A 62 12.07 2.49 4.87
CA MET A 62 10.66 2.19 4.55
C MET A 62 9.70 3.29 5.02
N TRP A 63 9.89 3.81 6.25
CA TRP A 63 9.04 4.88 6.78
C TRP A 63 9.21 6.21 6.03
N GLU A 64 10.40 6.49 5.45
CA GLU A 64 10.64 7.66 4.60
C GLU A 64 9.87 7.53 3.28
N ALA A 65 9.91 6.33 2.69
CA ALA A 65 9.13 6.02 1.50
C ALA A 65 7.62 6.22 1.74
N GLU A 66 7.09 5.77 2.88
CA GLU A 66 5.68 5.96 3.26
C GLU A 66 5.29 7.44 3.29
N VAL A 67 6.08 8.29 3.96
CA VAL A 67 5.81 9.73 4.07
C VAL A 67 5.92 10.42 2.71
N LEU A 68 7.00 10.15 1.95
CA LEU A 68 7.20 10.76 0.64
C LEU A 68 6.09 10.41 -0.34
N LEU A 69 5.66 9.14 -0.37
CA LEU A 69 4.56 8.71 -1.24
C LEU A 69 3.20 9.24 -0.76
N ALA A 70 2.98 9.42 0.54
CA ALA A 70 1.78 10.07 1.06
C ALA A 70 1.71 11.54 0.63
N LEU A 71 2.81 12.29 0.74
CA LEU A 71 2.91 13.67 0.25
C LEU A 71 2.74 13.74 -1.27
N ARG A 72 3.32 12.81 -2.01
CA ARG A 72 3.22 12.77 -3.48
C ARG A 72 1.78 12.66 -3.98
N ARG A 73 0.90 11.99 -3.20
CA ARG A 73 -0.55 11.90 -3.48
C ARG A 73 -1.33 13.15 -3.08
N GLY A 74 -0.77 14.01 -2.23
CA GLY A 74 -1.41 15.25 -1.80
C GLY A 74 -1.52 16.27 -2.93
N ALA A 75 -2.51 17.20 -2.83
CA ALA A 75 -2.61 18.34 -3.72
C ALA A 75 -1.33 19.18 -3.63
N GLU A 76 -0.78 19.55 -4.79
CA GLU A 76 0.50 20.30 -4.87
C GLU A 76 1.63 19.64 -4.06
N HIS A 77 1.55 18.31 -3.86
CA HIS A 77 2.50 17.53 -3.07
C HIS A 77 2.61 17.98 -1.61
N CYS A 78 1.49 18.42 -1.07
CA CYS A 78 1.35 18.99 0.26
C CYS A 78 0.25 18.28 1.05
N ARG A 79 0.46 18.10 2.35
CA ARG A 79 -0.54 17.61 3.32
C ARG A 79 -0.30 18.21 4.69
N SER A 80 -1.36 18.31 5.47
CA SER A 80 -1.22 18.64 6.89
C SER A 80 -0.60 17.45 7.66
N ALA A 81 0.08 17.75 8.75
CA ALA A 81 0.62 16.71 9.64
C ALA A 81 -0.49 15.76 10.16
N GLY A 82 -1.73 16.26 10.35
CA GLY A 82 -2.88 15.47 10.76
C GLY A 82 -3.35 14.47 9.69
N GLU A 83 -3.33 14.85 8.41
CA GLU A 83 -3.64 13.96 7.29
C GLU A 83 -2.58 12.87 7.13
N LEU A 84 -1.30 13.24 7.24
CA LEU A 84 -0.20 12.27 7.21
C LEU A 84 -0.32 11.24 8.34
N LEU A 85 -0.72 11.67 9.53
CA LEU A 85 -0.93 10.80 10.68
C LEU A 85 -2.02 9.75 10.41
N LYS A 86 -3.13 10.16 9.78
CA LYS A 86 -4.21 9.24 9.39
C LYS A 86 -3.77 8.26 8.30
N ASP A 87 -3.10 8.76 7.26
CA ASP A 87 -2.66 7.95 6.12
C ASP A 87 -1.65 6.85 6.53
N ILE A 88 -0.70 7.19 7.41
CA ILE A 88 0.42 6.31 7.76
C ILE A 88 0.14 5.50 9.03
N GLN A 89 -0.98 5.79 9.74
CA GLN A 89 -1.43 5.10 10.95
C GLN A 89 -0.36 5.03 12.07
N VAL A 90 0.32 6.16 12.32
CA VAL A 90 1.33 6.30 13.38
C VAL A 90 0.88 7.31 14.44
N THR A 91 1.63 7.42 15.54
CA THR A 91 1.37 8.42 16.58
C THR A 91 1.81 9.83 16.16
N SER A 92 1.22 10.88 16.75
CA SER A 92 1.57 12.27 16.47
C SER A 92 3.04 12.60 16.74
N GLY A 93 3.62 12.02 17.78
CA GLY A 93 5.05 12.16 18.05
C GLY A 93 5.93 11.50 16.99
N ALA A 94 5.52 10.33 16.49
CA ALA A 94 6.25 9.63 15.45
C ALA A 94 6.24 10.41 14.13
N ILE A 95 5.07 10.94 13.69
CA ILE A 95 5.01 11.72 12.44
C ILE A 95 5.84 13.01 12.54
N SER A 96 5.80 13.70 13.68
CA SER A 96 6.58 14.93 13.89
C SER A 96 8.09 14.66 13.78
N ASN A 97 8.59 13.59 14.39
CA ASN A 97 9.99 13.18 14.28
C ASN A 97 10.37 12.77 12.86
N ARG A 98 9.50 12.00 12.18
CA ARG A 98 9.70 11.59 10.78
C ARG A 98 9.82 12.79 9.85
N VAL A 99 8.90 13.75 9.97
CA VAL A 99 8.90 14.99 9.16
C VAL A 99 10.15 15.82 9.44
N ALA A 100 10.57 15.96 10.72
CA ALA A 100 11.80 16.69 11.07
C ALA A 100 13.04 16.09 10.39
N ARG A 101 13.18 14.75 10.44
CA ARG A 101 14.29 14.05 9.77
C ARG A 101 14.29 14.23 8.25
N LEU A 102 13.10 14.20 7.62
CA LEU A 102 12.98 14.44 6.17
C LEU A 102 13.30 15.90 5.81
N GLU A 103 12.97 16.86 6.68
CA GLU A 103 13.32 18.26 6.51
C GLU A 103 14.84 18.49 6.65
N GLU A 104 15.49 17.85 7.62
CA GLU A 104 16.96 17.83 7.76
C GLU A 104 17.66 17.26 6.52
N ARG A 105 17.04 16.29 5.84
CA ARG A 105 17.52 15.74 4.55
C ARG A 105 17.20 16.65 3.36
N GLY A 106 16.45 17.73 3.56
CA GLY A 106 16.05 18.64 2.49
C GLY A 106 14.96 18.10 1.55
N TRP A 107 14.26 17.02 1.92
CA TRP A 107 13.25 16.39 1.05
C TRP A 107 11.85 16.93 1.26
N VAL A 108 11.58 17.52 2.42
CA VAL A 108 10.33 18.20 2.73
C VAL A 108 10.61 19.58 3.33
N ARG A 109 9.59 20.42 3.34
CA ARG A 109 9.56 21.68 4.09
C ARG A 109 8.28 21.72 4.91
N ARG A 110 8.33 22.47 6.01
CA ARG A 110 7.17 22.76 6.86
C ARG A 110 6.81 24.23 6.76
N ASP A 111 5.54 24.50 6.52
CA ASP A 111 4.98 25.85 6.50
C ASP A 111 3.77 25.91 7.43
N VAL A 112 3.50 27.08 8.00
CA VAL A 112 2.26 27.30 8.75
C VAL A 112 1.12 27.45 7.75
N ASP A 113 0.01 26.75 7.98
CA ASP A 113 -1.16 26.88 7.12
C ASP A 113 -1.68 28.33 7.13
N PRO A 114 -1.74 29.03 5.98
CA PRO A 114 -2.24 30.38 5.91
C PRO A 114 -3.73 30.49 6.26
N ALA A 115 -4.50 29.43 6.10
CA ALA A 115 -5.92 29.38 6.41
C ALA A 115 -6.20 29.08 7.91
N ASP A 116 -5.35 28.28 8.55
CA ASP A 116 -5.43 28.00 9.99
C ASP A 116 -4.03 27.83 10.59
N ARG A 117 -3.53 28.87 11.23
CA ARG A 117 -2.19 28.91 11.84
C ARG A 117 -1.92 27.85 12.91
N ARG A 118 -2.91 27.08 13.32
CA ARG A 118 -2.75 25.94 14.25
C ARG A 118 -2.28 24.69 13.54
N HIS A 119 -2.35 24.66 12.21
CA HIS A 119 -1.95 23.53 11.38
C HIS A 119 -0.59 23.79 10.71
N VAL A 120 0.17 22.73 10.61
CA VAL A 120 1.45 22.71 9.87
C VAL A 120 1.23 21.92 8.60
N LEU A 121 1.54 22.53 7.49
CA LEU A 121 1.59 21.93 6.16
C LEU A 121 2.99 21.37 5.91
N VAL A 122 3.04 20.18 5.36
CA VAL A 122 4.28 19.53 4.94
C VAL A 122 4.23 19.35 3.44
N SER A 123 5.22 19.87 2.74
CA SER A 123 5.30 19.83 1.27
C SER A 123 6.60 19.17 0.82
N LEU A 124 6.58 18.47 -0.31
CA LEU A 124 7.80 17.99 -0.95
C LEU A 124 8.61 19.19 -1.50
N THR A 125 9.93 19.13 -1.32
CA THR A 125 10.84 19.95 -2.11
C THR A 125 11.01 19.37 -3.52
N PRO A 126 11.64 20.08 -4.47
CA PRO A 126 11.97 19.52 -5.78
C PRO A 126 12.79 18.22 -5.67
N GLU A 127 13.73 18.14 -4.73
CA GLU A 127 14.50 16.91 -4.48
C GLU A 127 13.61 15.81 -3.90
N GLY A 128 12.78 16.12 -2.90
CA GLY A 128 11.82 15.19 -2.33
C GLY A 128 10.85 14.64 -3.36
N LEU A 129 10.39 15.48 -4.30
CA LEU A 129 9.51 15.06 -5.39
C LEU A 129 10.22 14.08 -6.33
N ALA A 130 11.44 14.37 -6.75
CA ALA A 130 12.22 13.46 -7.60
C ALA A 130 12.45 12.11 -6.91
N ARG A 131 12.71 12.11 -5.59
CA ARG A 131 12.83 10.88 -4.80
C ARG A 131 11.51 10.12 -4.69
N ALA A 132 10.40 10.80 -4.46
CA ALA A 132 9.08 10.18 -4.42
C ALA A 132 8.70 9.52 -5.76
N ASP A 133 9.04 10.15 -6.89
CA ASP A 133 8.79 9.58 -8.21
C ASP A 133 9.66 8.33 -8.48
N ALA A 134 10.93 8.36 -8.08
CA ALA A 134 11.80 7.18 -8.16
C ALA A 134 11.31 6.03 -7.27
N LEU A 135 10.85 6.35 -6.06
CA LEU A 135 10.23 5.38 -5.14
C LEU A 135 8.96 4.75 -5.72
N LEU A 136 8.10 5.56 -6.34
CA LEU A 136 6.88 5.06 -6.98
C LEU A 136 7.21 4.05 -8.08
N ALA A 137 8.23 4.34 -8.90
CA ALA A 137 8.69 3.43 -9.95
C ALA A 137 9.23 2.11 -9.35
N SER A 138 10.06 2.19 -8.32
CA SER A 138 10.60 1.01 -7.61
C SER A 138 9.49 0.18 -6.97
N LYS A 139 8.52 0.84 -6.34
CA LYS A 139 7.36 0.17 -5.74
C LYS A 139 6.51 -0.54 -6.78
N ALA A 140 6.22 0.10 -7.91
CA ALA A 140 5.48 -0.51 -9.01
C ALA A 140 6.19 -1.76 -9.57
N GLN A 141 7.52 -1.72 -9.67
CA GLN A 141 8.31 -2.89 -10.08
C GLN A 141 8.25 -4.03 -9.04
N ALA A 142 8.36 -3.69 -7.75
CA ALA A 142 8.25 -4.67 -6.67
C ALA A 142 6.87 -5.35 -6.65
N GLU A 143 5.80 -4.59 -6.83
CA GLU A 143 4.43 -5.08 -6.91
C GLU A 143 4.21 -5.97 -8.14
N LEU A 144 4.74 -5.56 -9.30
CA LEU A 144 4.67 -6.33 -10.54
C LEU A 144 5.44 -7.66 -10.43
N ALA A 145 6.58 -7.68 -9.76
CA ALA A 145 7.37 -8.90 -9.57
C ALA A 145 6.62 -10.00 -8.79
N VAL A 146 5.68 -9.62 -7.93
CA VAL A 146 4.86 -10.54 -7.14
C VAL A 146 3.51 -10.80 -7.82
N LEU A 147 2.75 -9.75 -8.10
CA LEU A 147 1.37 -9.86 -8.59
C LEU A 147 1.29 -10.09 -10.12
N GLY A 148 2.33 -9.72 -10.86
CA GLY A 148 2.44 -9.99 -12.30
C GLY A 148 2.59 -11.47 -12.67
N ARG A 149 2.68 -12.36 -11.67
CA ARG A 149 2.62 -13.82 -11.86
C ARG A 149 1.21 -14.34 -12.16
N LEU A 150 0.19 -13.53 -11.87
CA LEU A 150 -1.19 -13.77 -12.25
C LEU A 150 -1.44 -13.14 -13.62
N ASP A 151 -2.27 -13.77 -14.43
CA ASP A 151 -2.81 -13.14 -15.63
C ASP A 151 -3.74 -11.97 -15.25
N ARG A 152 -4.11 -11.17 -16.25
CA ARG A 152 -4.90 -9.95 -16.02
C ARG A 152 -6.27 -10.23 -15.41
N GLU A 153 -6.92 -11.28 -15.86
CA GLU A 153 -8.25 -11.67 -15.38
C GLU A 153 -8.19 -12.11 -13.91
N ALA A 154 -7.19 -12.92 -13.51
CA ALA A 154 -6.97 -13.31 -12.14
C ALA A 154 -6.61 -12.12 -11.23
N GLN A 155 -5.82 -11.15 -11.73
CA GLN A 155 -5.55 -9.90 -11.00
C GLN A 155 -6.83 -9.12 -10.73
N GLU A 156 -7.71 -8.99 -11.72
CA GLU A 156 -8.98 -8.26 -11.60
C GLU A 156 -9.95 -8.95 -10.63
N ARG A 157 -10.07 -10.27 -10.69
CA ARG A 157 -10.88 -11.05 -9.73
C ARG A 157 -10.37 -10.84 -8.31
N LEU A 158 -9.09 -11.06 -8.06
CA LEU A 158 -8.48 -10.89 -6.75
C LEU A 158 -8.65 -9.46 -6.21
N ASN A 159 -8.45 -8.45 -7.07
CA ASN A 159 -8.64 -7.04 -6.68
C ASN A 159 -10.09 -6.74 -6.27
N ASN A 160 -11.07 -7.32 -6.95
CA ASN A 160 -12.49 -7.14 -6.61
C ASN A 160 -12.86 -7.83 -5.29
N ASP A 161 -12.36 -9.04 -5.06
CA ASP A 161 -12.58 -9.78 -3.82
C ASP A 161 -11.98 -9.06 -2.62
N LEU A 162 -10.73 -8.57 -2.75
CA LEU A 162 -10.07 -7.78 -1.72
C LEU A 162 -10.79 -6.45 -1.48
N ARG A 163 -11.29 -5.77 -2.52
CA ARG A 163 -12.10 -4.55 -2.37
C ARG A 163 -13.37 -4.83 -1.58
N THR A 164 -14.07 -5.91 -1.89
CA THR A 164 -15.29 -6.31 -1.15
C THR A 164 -15.00 -6.55 0.32
N LEU A 165 -13.89 -7.23 0.62
CA LEU A 165 -13.48 -7.47 2.00
C LEU A 165 -13.13 -6.16 2.72
N LEU A 166 -12.37 -5.27 2.10
CA LEU A 166 -11.99 -3.97 2.68
C LEU A 166 -13.21 -3.08 2.92
N LEU A 167 -14.16 -3.04 1.99
CA LEU A 167 -15.42 -2.31 2.19
C LEU A 167 -16.22 -2.83 3.40
N ALA A 168 -16.19 -4.13 3.65
CA ALA A 168 -16.85 -4.72 4.82
C ALA A 168 -16.12 -4.40 6.14
N LEU A 169 -14.80 -4.23 6.11
CA LEU A 169 -13.97 -3.96 7.30
C LEU A 169 -13.88 -2.46 7.64
N GLU A 170 -13.72 -1.62 6.63
CA GLU A 170 -13.37 -0.20 6.77
C GLU A 170 -14.51 0.74 6.35
N GLY A 171 -15.50 0.22 5.62
CA GLY A 171 -16.55 1.01 5.00
C GLY A 171 -16.11 1.69 3.69
N PRO A 172 -17.01 2.46 3.06
CA PRO A 172 -16.68 3.20 1.84
C PRO A 172 -15.72 4.35 2.15
N ALA A 173 -14.86 4.68 1.17
CA ALA A 173 -14.00 5.85 1.23
C ALA A 173 -14.78 7.11 1.57
N GLN A 174 -14.28 7.92 2.51
CA GLN A 174 -14.93 9.15 2.96
C GLN A 174 -14.56 10.33 2.03
N PRO A 175 -15.42 11.36 1.92
CA PRO A 175 -15.03 12.61 1.28
C PRO A 175 -13.78 13.19 1.98
N GLY A 176 -12.67 13.27 1.25
CA GLY A 176 -11.36 13.66 1.79
C GLY A 176 -10.32 12.53 1.75
N ASP A 177 -10.71 11.26 1.63
CA ASP A 177 -9.82 10.14 1.37
C ASP A 177 -9.41 10.07 -0.12
N GLU A 178 -10.12 10.79 -1.00
CA GLU A 178 -9.74 10.88 -2.40
C GLU A 178 -8.41 11.64 -2.54
N PRO A 179 -7.46 11.12 -3.35
CA PRO A 179 -6.34 11.93 -3.79
C PRO A 179 -6.93 13.16 -4.49
N LEU A 180 -6.72 14.35 -3.91
CA LEU A 180 -7.27 15.61 -4.41
C LEU A 180 -7.02 15.70 -5.92
N LYS A 181 -8.09 15.73 -6.71
CA LYS A 181 -8.02 15.92 -8.16
C LYS A 181 -7.24 17.19 -8.40
N LEU A 182 -6.08 17.07 -9.04
CA LEU A 182 -5.37 18.21 -9.60
C LEU A 182 -6.40 19.05 -10.37
N LYS A 183 -6.77 20.23 -9.84
CA LYS A 183 -7.34 21.27 -10.70
C LYS A 183 -6.26 21.53 -11.74
N ARG A 184 -6.48 21.06 -12.96
CA ARG A 184 -5.72 21.55 -14.10
C ARG A 184 -5.85 23.07 -14.03
N ALA A 185 -4.78 23.74 -13.60
CA ALA A 185 -4.64 25.15 -13.86
C ALA A 185 -4.81 25.29 -15.37
N GLU A 186 -5.82 26.01 -15.77
CA GLU A 186 -6.01 26.47 -17.14
C GLU A 186 -4.69 27.20 -17.50
N LEU A 187 -3.82 26.51 -18.20
CA LEU A 187 -2.80 27.16 -19.01
C LEU A 187 -3.58 27.84 -20.15
N ALA A 188 -3.95 29.09 -19.92
CA ALA A 188 -4.38 29.98 -20.97
C ALA A 188 -3.21 30.21 -21.94
N PRO A 189 -3.47 30.38 -23.22
CA PRO A 189 -2.50 30.44 -24.29
C PRO A 189 -1.58 31.66 -24.23
#